data_12b24b5acb149ce594e90b4399e172b6
#
_entry.id   12b24b5acb149ce594e90b4399e172b6
#
_cell.length_a   1.000
_cell.length_b   1.000
_cell.length_c   1.000
_cell.angle_alpha   90.00
_cell.angle_beta   90.00
_cell.angle_gamma   90.00
#
_symmetry.space_group_name_H-M   'P 1'
#
loop_
_entity.id
_entity.type
_entity.pdbx_description
1 polymer ?
#
loop_
_entity_poly.entity_id
_entity_poly.type
_entity_poly.pdbx_seq_one_letter_code
_entity_poly.pdbx_strand_id
1 'polypeptide(L)'
;MDGLAKIIHQKVAEAAELIDDKSLYYKYTPANVVENENFKLYWNRSILTDKTIPFNPFDITFMNKKTKNIFLIDIAVPNTQNLAKTITDKQNKYQELTNEICAMWKQNAAQLIPIVILSTGVIPKSLSQSLTRLNLHPKTYIQLQKSVILGTCSIVRNFLNYK
;
A
#
# COMPACT_ATOMS: atom_id res chain seq x y z
N MET A 1 0.23 -0.32 9.73
CA MET A 1 0.02 -1.77 9.64
C MET A 1 0.90 -2.37 8.56
N ASP A 2 2.02 -2.90 9.00
CA ASP A 2 3.04 -3.43 8.09
C ASP A 2 2.58 -4.67 7.33
N GLY A 3 1.67 -5.46 7.91
CA GLY A 3 1.17 -6.67 7.27
C GLY A 3 0.46 -6.41 5.95
N LEU A 4 -0.42 -5.40 5.90
CA LEU A 4 -1.10 -5.03 4.66
C LEU A 4 -0.14 -4.51 3.61
N ALA A 5 0.77 -3.64 4.02
CA ALA A 5 1.75 -3.06 3.12
C ALA A 5 2.65 -4.15 2.52
N LYS A 6 3.06 -5.12 3.33
CA LYS A 6 3.85 -6.27 2.86
C LYS A 6 3.11 -7.10 1.82
N ILE A 7 1.83 -7.38 2.05
CA ILE A 7 1.00 -8.13 1.09
C ILE A 7 0.94 -7.39 -0.25
N ILE A 8 0.62 -6.11 -0.22
CA ILE A 8 0.51 -5.31 -1.44
C ILE A 8 1.86 -5.24 -2.16
N HIS A 9 2.94 -4.98 -1.44
CA HIS A 9 4.28 -4.94 -2.02
C HIS A 9 4.64 -6.28 -2.69
N GLN A 10 4.42 -7.38 -1.99
CA GLN A 10 4.72 -8.71 -2.51
C GLN A 10 3.89 -9.02 -3.77
N LYS A 11 2.59 -8.74 -3.75
CA LYS A 11 1.70 -9.00 -4.88
C LYS A 11 2.06 -8.14 -6.10
N VAL A 12 2.36 -6.87 -5.89
CA VAL A 12 2.80 -5.99 -6.98
C VAL A 12 4.14 -6.47 -7.54
N ALA A 13 5.08 -6.83 -6.68
CA ALA A 13 6.39 -7.32 -7.09
C ALA A 13 6.30 -8.63 -7.89
N GLU A 14 5.44 -9.56 -7.46
CA GLU A 14 5.19 -10.80 -8.19
C GLU A 14 4.57 -10.53 -9.56
N ALA A 15 3.54 -9.68 -9.62
CA ALA A 15 2.85 -9.36 -10.86
C ALA A 15 3.76 -8.64 -11.87
N ALA A 16 4.72 -7.86 -11.38
CA ALA A 16 5.69 -7.15 -12.22
C ALA A 16 6.95 -7.99 -12.51
N GLU A 17 6.98 -9.23 -12.05
CA GLU A 17 8.13 -10.14 -12.21
C GLU A 17 9.43 -9.58 -11.62
N LEU A 18 9.30 -8.77 -10.56
CA LEU A 18 10.43 -8.19 -9.84
C LEU A 18 11.05 -9.15 -8.84
N ILE A 19 10.26 -10.09 -8.32
CA ILE A 19 10.69 -11.09 -7.37
C ILE A 19 10.13 -12.45 -7.75
N ASP A 20 10.80 -13.50 -7.27
CA ASP A 20 10.35 -14.89 -7.39
C ASP A 20 10.03 -15.48 -6.01
N ASP A 21 9.85 -14.64 -5.02
CA ASP A 21 9.63 -15.02 -3.63
C ASP A 21 8.14 -15.27 -3.39
N LYS A 22 7.78 -16.54 -3.20
CA LYS A 22 6.42 -16.97 -2.90
C LYS A 22 6.21 -17.26 -1.42
N SER A 23 7.09 -16.76 -0.56
CA SER A 23 6.96 -16.94 0.88
C SER A 23 5.69 -16.29 1.40
N LEU A 24 5.23 -16.73 2.59
CA LEU A 24 4.09 -16.12 3.24
C LEU A 24 4.42 -14.67 3.60
N TYR A 25 3.42 -13.79 3.50
CA TYR A 25 3.64 -12.35 3.64
C TYR A 25 4.33 -11.95 4.95
N TYR A 26 4.07 -12.68 6.04
CA TYR A 26 4.67 -12.36 7.33
C TYR A 26 6.15 -12.75 7.42
N LYS A 27 6.63 -13.58 6.49
CA LYS A 27 8.06 -13.91 6.34
C LYS A 27 8.73 -13.07 5.25
N TYR A 28 7.94 -12.37 4.47
CA TYR A 28 8.43 -11.55 3.38
C TYR A 28 9.04 -10.26 3.92
N THR A 29 10.24 -9.94 3.48
CA THR A 29 10.92 -8.70 3.81
C THR A 29 11.06 -7.85 2.57
N PRO A 30 10.28 -6.76 2.45
CA PRO A 30 10.39 -5.87 1.29
C PRO A 30 11.77 -5.23 1.21
N ALA A 31 12.40 -5.27 0.05
CA ALA A 31 13.59 -4.49 -0.21
C ALA A 31 13.20 -3.02 -0.43
N ASN A 32 14.09 -2.10 -0.07
CA ASN A 32 13.80 -0.67 -0.24
C ASN A 32 13.53 -0.30 -1.70
N VAL A 33 14.25 -0.92 -2.63
CA VAL A 33 14.04 -0.71 -4.07
C VAL A 33 14.23 -2.05 -4.77
N VAL A 34 13.29 -2.39 -5.65
CA VAL A 34 13.39 -3.54 -6.54
C VAL A 34 13.14 -3.04 -7.96
N GLU A 35 13.98 -3.44 -8.90
CA GLU A 35 13.94 -2.90 -10.25
C GLU A 35 14.25 -3.96 -11.29
N ASN A 36 13.55 -3.91 -12.42
CA ASN A 36 13.91 -4.64 -13.64
C ASN A 36 13.87 -3.67 -14.83
N GLU A 37 13.91 -4.18 -16.05
CA GLU A 37 13.89 -3.34 -17.25
C GLU A 37 12.62 -2.52 -17.40
N ASN A 38 11.50 -3.02 -16.88
CA ASN A 38 10.17 -2.46 -17.13
C ASN A 38 9.60 -1.71 -15.93
N PHE A 39 9.97 -2.11 -14.72
CA PHE A 39 9.33 -1.62 -13.49
C PHE A 39 10.35 -1.28 -12.41
N LYS A 40 9.93 -0.37 -11.53
CA LYS A 40 10.67 -0.01 -10.33
C LYS A 40 9.70 0.12 -9.17
N LEU A 41 10.00 -0.55 -8.06
CA LEU A 41 9.12 -0.62 -6.90
C LEU A 41 9.89 -0.17 -5.66
N TYR A 42 9.34 0.81 -4.96
CA TYR A 42 9.92 1.36 -3.75
C TYR A 42 9.10 0.96 -2.53
N TRP A 43 9.79 0.56 -1.48
CA TRP A 43 9.22 0.37 -0.15
C TRP A 43 9.55 1.61 0.68
N ASN A 44 8.58 2.50 0.82
CA ASN A 44 8.82 3.81 1.44
C ASN A 44 8.69 3.81 2.96
N ARG A 45 8.18 2.74 3.57
CA ARG A 45 7.92 2.71 5.01
C ARG A 45 9.20 2.79 5.84
N SER A 46 10.30 2.21 5.37
CA SER A 46 11.59 2.36 6.03
C SER A 46 12.16 3.77 5.90
N ILE A 47 11.81 4.47 4.83
CA ILE A 47 12.23 5.83 4.56
C ILE A 47 11.44 6.83 5.40
N LEU A 48 10.17 6.52 5.71
CA LEU A 48 9.29 7.36 6.53
C LEU A 48 9.78 7.47 7.97
N THR A 49 10.61 6.54 8.44
CA THR A 49 11.24 6.64 9.76
C THR A 49 12.47 7.53 9.76
N ASP A 50 13.01 7.84 8.59
CA ASP A 50 14.13 8.77 8.44
C ASP A 50 13.60 10.17 8.22
N LYS A 51 13.89 11.07 9.15
CA LYS A 51 13.42 12.46 9.13
C LYS A 51 13.94 13.28 7.96
N THR A 52 14.83 12.72 7.14
CA THR A 52 15.45 13.44 6.03
C THR A 52 14.61 13.50 4.77
N ILE A 53 13.51 12.73 4.68
CA ILE A 53 12.66 12.75 3.49
C ILE A 53 11.20 13.01 3.90
N PRO A 54 10.82 14.27 4.15
CA PRO A 54 9.45 14.59 4.55
C PRO A 54 8.44 14.61 3.40
N PHE A 55 8.84 14.28 2.17
CA PHE A 55 8.05 14.56 0.97
C PHE A 55 7.24 13.41 0.42
N ASN A 56 7.39 12.19 0.95
CA ASN A 56 6.63 11.06 0.42
C ASN A 56 5.79 10.41 1.53
N PRO A 57 4.52 10.83 1.70
CA PRO A 57 3.64 10.22 2.70
C PRO A 57 3.11 8.84 2.29
N PHE A 58 3.44 8.38 1.09
CA PHE A 58 2.91 7.14 0.55
C PHE A 58 3.74 5.95 1.00
N ASP A 59 3.07 4.81 1.25
CA ASP A 59 3.72 3.61 1.75
C ASP A 59 4.56 2.91 0.70
N ILE A 60 4.07 2.89 -0.54
CA ILE A 60 4.68 2.18 -1.67
C ILE A 60 4.61 3.06 -2.90
N THR A 61 5.67 3.05 -3.69
CA THR A 61 5.71 3.72 -4.98
C THR A 61 6.04 2.70 -6.07
N PHE A 62 5.18 2.60 -7.08
CA PHE A 62 5.34 1.65 -8.19
C PHE A 62 5.40 2.39 -9.51
N MET A 63 6.49 2.23 -10.25
CA MET A 63 6.75 2.94 -11.49
C MET A 63 6.83 1.99 -12.67
N ASN A 64 6.07 2.30 -13.74
CA ASN A 64 6.25 1.67 -15.04
C ASN A 64 7.20 2.53 -15.86
N LYS A 65 8.40 2.02 -16.14
CA LYS A 65 9.45 2.77 -16.82
C LYS A 65 9.14 3.03 -18.30
N LYS A 66 8.42 2.12 -18.94
CA LYS A 66 8.09 2.23 -20.37
C LYS A 66 7.05 3.31 -20.63
N THR A 67 5.99 3.31 -19.85
CA THR A 67 4.88 4.27 -20.00
C THR A 67 5.15 5.55 -19.23
N LYS A 68 6.14 5.57 -18.34
CA LYS A 68 6.44 6.65 -17.40
C LYS A 68 5.22 7.00 -16.54
N ASN A 69 4.50 5.99 -16.11
CA ASN A 69 3.40 6.10 -15.16
C ASN A 69 3.85 5.68 -13.78
N ILE A 70 3.38 6.39 -12.76
CA ILE A 70 3.72 6.11 -11.38
C ILE A 70 2.44 5.93 -10.56
N PHE A 71 2.43 4.91 -9.69
CA PHE A 71 1.37 4.67 -8.73
C PHE A 71 1.90 4.94 -7.33
N LEU A 72 1.19 5.79 -6.60
CA LEU A 72 1.49 6.14 -5.22
C LEU A 72 0.46 5.46 -4.34
N ILE A 73 0.88 4.44 -3.58
CA ILE A 73 -0.02 3.57 -2.82
C ILE A 73 0.01 4.00 -1.36
N ASP A 74 -1.15 4.31 -0.82
CA ASP A 74 -1.34 4.69 0.57
C ASP A 74 -2.29 3.73 1.25
N ILE A 75 -1.88 3.17 2.39
CA ILE A 75 -2.60 2.11 3.08
C ILE A 75 -3.10 2.63 4.41
N ALA A 76 -4.39 2.39 4.69
CA ALA A 76 -5.03 2.84 5.91
C ALA A 76 -5.99 1.78 6.46
N VAL A 77 -6.03 1.67 7.80
CA VAL A 77 -6.92 0.75 8.51
C VAL A 77 -7.69 1.52 9.57
N PRO A 78 -8.72 2.29 9.17
CA PRO A 78 -9.52 3.08 10.11
C PRO A 78 -10.46 2.21 10.93
N ASN A 79 -10.89 2.73 12.09
CA ASN A 79 -11.78 2.02 13.00
C ASN A 79 -13.25 2.06 12.58
N THR A 80 -13.67 3.11 11.88
CA THR A 80 -15.08 3.32 11.52
C THR A 80 -15.22 3.73 10.07
N GLN A 81 -16.43 3.60 9.54
CA GLN A 81 -16.75 4.00 8.17
C GLN A 81 -16.57 5.52 7.98
N ASN A 82 -16.92 6.32 9.00
CA ASN A 82 -16.72 7.78 8.95
C ASN A 82 -15.24 8.13 8.89
N LEU A 83 -14.40 7.41 9.62
CA LEU A 83 -12.97 7.60 9.60
C LEU A 83 -12.37 7.17 8.25
N ALA A 84 -12.92 6.12 7.65
CA ALA A 84 -12.53 5.71 6.29
C ALA A 84 -12.79 6.82 5.28
N LYS A 85 -13.95 7.47 5.37
CA LYS A 85 -14.30 8.61 4.52
C LYS A 85 -13.32 9.77 4.75
N THR A 86 -13.01 10.06 6.00
CA THR A 86 -12.06 11.13 6.35
C THR A 86 -10.69 10.87 5.74
N ILE A 87 -10.21 9.62 5.78
CA ILE A 87 -8.94 9.23 5.18
C ILE A 87 -9.00 9.38 3.66
N THR A 88 -10.10 8.97 3.03
CA THR A 88 -10.28 9.13 1.58
C THR A 88 -10.26 10.62 1.19
N ASP A 89 -10.94 11.48 1.94
CA ASP A 89 -10.93 12.91 1.71
C ASP A 89 -9.53 13.49 1.85
N LYS A 90 -8.76 13.03 2.83
CA LYS A 90 -7.37 13.42 3.03
C LYS A 90 -6.50 12.99 1.85
N GLN A 91 -6.71 11.79 1.35
CA GLN A 91 -5.98 11.27 0.18
C GLN A 91 -6.29 12.10 -1.07
N ASN A 92 -7.53 12.55 -1.23
CA ASN A 92 -7.91 13.43 -2.33
C ASN A 92 -7.16 14.76 -2.28
N LYS A 93 -6.83 15.25 -1.09
CA LYS A 93 -6.00 16.46 -0.92
C LYS A 93 -4.55 16.23 -1.37
N TYR A 94 -4.09 14.99 -1.37
CA TYR A 94 -2.74 14.67 -1.86
C TYR A 94 -2.65 14.67 -3.38
N GLN A 95 -3.73 14.96 -4.10
CA GLN A 95 -3.70 14.97 -5.57
C GLN A 95 -2.71 16.02 -6.11
N GLU A 96 -2.62 17.18 -5.47
CA GLU A 96 -1.64 18.20 -5.86
C GLU A 96 -0.21 17.70 -5.64
N LEU A 97 0.04 17.05 -4.50
CA LEU A 97 1.35 16.46 -4.21
C LEU A 97 1.70 15.37 -5.22
N THR A 98 0.71 14.58 -5.62
CA THR A 98 0.87 13.55 -6.66
C THR A 98 1.30 14.19 -7.98
N ASN A 99 0.69 15.32 -8.34
CA ASN A 99 1.05 16.06 -9.55
C ASN A 99 2.46 16.62 -9.47
N GLU A 100 2.86 17.13 -8.30
CA GLU A 100 4.22 17.63 -8.07
C GLU A 100 5.26 16.53 -8.19
N ILE A 101 5.01 15.36 -7.62
CA ILE A 101 5.90 14.20 -7.73
C ILE A 101 6.02 13.77 -9.18
N CYS A 102 4.92 13.76 -9.92
CA CYS A 102 4.91 13.44 -11.34
C CYS A 102 5.84 14.37 -12.13
N ALA A 103 5.72 15.68 -11.89
CA ALA A 103 6.55 16.67 -12.54
C ALA A 103 8.02 16.55 -12.15
N MET A 104 8.29 16.36 -10.85
CA MET A 104 9.64 16.26 -10.29
C MET A 104 10.41 15.06 -10.86
N TRP A 105 9.73 13.93 -11.03
CA TRP A 105 10.33 12.70 -11.52
C TRP A 105 10.20 12.54 -13.04
N LYS A 106 9.70 13.57 -13.72
CA LYS A 106 9.54 13.59 -15.18
C LYS A 106 8.72 12.41 -15.69
N GLN A 107 7.64 12.08 -14.98
CA GLN A 107 6.73 11.02 -15.35
C GLN A 107 5.59 11.58 -16.21
N ASN A 108 4.96 10.72 -17.03
CA ASN A 108 3.82 11.13 -17.85
C ASN A 108 2.55 11.27 -17.03
N ALA A 109 2.37 10.41 -16.03
CA ALA A 109 1.20 10.45 -15.16
C ALA A 109 1.53 9.87 -13.80
N ALA A 110 0.89 10.39 -12.77
CA ALA A 110 0.94 9.83 -11.42
C ALA A 110 -0.48 9.65 -10.90
N GLN A 111 -0.74 8.52 -10.25
CA GLN A 111 -2.04 8.17 -9.69
C GLN A 111 -1.88 7.78 -8.24
N LEU A 112 -2.75 8.33 -7.40
CA LEU A 112 -2.87 7.89 -6.01
C LEU A 112 -3.77 6.66 -5.97
N ILE A 113 -3.31 5.61 -5.29
CA ILE A 113 -4.09 4.39 -5.10
C ILE A 113 -4.26 4.16 -3.60
N PRO A 114 -5.45 4.44 -3.06
CA PRO A 114 -5.75 4.17 -1.67
C PRO A 114 -6.10 2.70 -1.46
N ILE A 115 -5.52 2.10 -0.42
CA ILE A 115 -5.88 0.77 0.05
C ILE A 115 -6.47 0.95 1.45
N VAL A 116 -7.79 0.82 1.57
CA VAL A 116 -8.51 1.05 2.82
C VAL A 116 -9.30 -0.19 3.20
N ILE A 117 -9.07 -0.68 4.41
CA ILE A 117 -9.86 -1.76 5.02
C ILE A 117 -10.14 -1.34 6.46
N LEU A 118 -11.37 -1.52 6.92
CA LEU A 118 -11.71 -1.20 8.30
C LEU A 118 -11.04 -2.19 9.26
N SER A 119 -10.71 -1.73 10.45
CA SER A 119 -10.05 -2.57 11.48
C SER A 119 -10.90 -3.78 11.88
N THR A 120 -12.20 -3.74 11.63
CA THR A 120 -13.14 -4.85 11.83
C THR A 120 -13.10 -5.89 10.71
N GLY A 121 -12.33 -5.63 9.65
CA GLY A 121 -12.28 -6.48 8.46
C GLY A 121 -13.31 -6.14 7.39
N VAL A 122 -14.15 -5.14 7.61
CA VAL A 122 -15.13 -4.69 6.62
C VAL A 122 -14.39 -4.06 5.44
N ILE A 123 -14.81 -4.44 4.23
CA ILE A 123 -14.14 -4.04 2.99
C ILE A 123 -14.97 -2.96 2.28
N PRO A 124 -14.45 -1.72 2.18
CA PRO A 124 -15.10 -0.68 1.38
C PRO A 124 -15.08 -1.03 -0.11
N LYS A 125 -16.06 -0.51 -0.84
CA LYS A 125 -16.16 -0.74 -2.29
C LYS A 125 -14.93 -0.24 -3.05
N SER A 126 -14.25 0.78 -2.53
CA SER A 126 -13.06 1.34 -3.16
C SER A 126 -11.90 0.36 -3.26
N LEU A 127 -11.86 -0.67 -2.41
CA LEU A 127 -10.76 -1.63 -2.41
C LEU A 127 -10.68 -2.40 -3.73
N SER A 128 -11.81 -2.91 -4.23
CA SER A 128 -11.82 -3.65 -5.50
C SER A 128 -11.36 -2.79 -6.67
N GLN A 129 -11.73 -1.51 -6.67
CA GLN A 129 -11.28 -0.57 -7.69
C GLN A 129 -9.77 -0.37 -7.64
N SER A 130 -9.22 -0.21 -6.44
CA SER A 130 -7.79 -0.03 -6.25
C SER A 130 -7.00 -1.27 -6.68
N LEU A 131 -7.47 -2.46 -6.32
CA LEU A 131 -6.82 -3.71 -6.73
C LEU A 131 -6.85 -3.88 -8.26
N THR A 132 -7.96 -3.51 -8.90
CA THR A 132 -8.07 -3.55 -10.36
C THR A 132 -7.09 -2.58 -11.01
N ARG A 133 -6.96 -1.38 -10.48
CA ARG A 133 -6.01 -0.38 -11.00
C ARG A 133 -4.56 -0.85 -10.91
N LEU A 134 -4.22 -1.64 -9.88
CA LEU A 134 -2.91 -2.24 -9.71
C LEU A 134 -2.73 -3.55 -10.48
N ASN A 135 -3.75 -3.99 -11.21
CA ASN A 135 -3.74 -5.26 -11.94
C ASN A 135 -3.54 -6.48 -11.02
N LEU A 136 -4.01 -6.40 -9.80
CA LEU A 136 -3.92 -7.50 -8.85
C LEU A 136 -5.16 -8.38 -8.93
N HIS A 137 -5.01 -9.65 -8.57
CA HIS A 137 -6.13 -10.58 -8.56
C HIS A 137 -7.22 -10.09 -7.60
N PRO A 138 -8.51 -10.15 -7.99
CA PRO A 138 -9.59 -9.66 -7.12
C PRO A 138 -9.62 -10.32 -5.74
N LYS A 139 -9.25 -11.61 -5.65
CA LYS A 139 -9.22 -12.35 -4.39
C LYS A 139 -8.10 -11.93 -3.44
N THR A 140 -7.24 -10.99 -3.84
CA THR A 140 -6.22 -10.42 -2.95
C THR A 140 -6.84 -9.84 -1.67
N TYR A 141 -8.11 -9.37 -1.74
CA TYR A 141 -8.81 -8.85 -0.56
C TYR A 141 -8.87 -9.87 0.58
N ILE A 142 -8.90 -11.18 0.27
CA ILE A 142 -8.99 -12.23 1.28
C ILE A 142 -7.76 -12.22 2.18
N GLN A 143 -6.56 -12.13 1.61
CA GLN A 143 -5.33 -12.05 2.39
C GLN A 143 -5.28 -10.76 3.21
N LEU A 144 -5.69 -9.65 2.62
CA LEU A 144 -5.71 -8.34 3.30
C LEU A 144 -6.68 -8.38 4.49
N GLN A 145 -7.88 -8.92 4.29
CA GLN A 145 -8.90 -9.06 5.32
C GLN A 145 -8.41 -9.94 6.47
N LYS A 146 -7.83 -11.09 6.16
CA LYS A 146 -7.26 -11.98 7.17
C LYS A 146 -6.17 -11.30 7.98
N SER A 147 -5.30 -10.55 7.34
CA SER A 147 -4.22 -9.83 8.01
C SER A 147 -4.77 -8.80 9.00
N VAL A 148 -5.81 -8.05 8.60
CA VAL A 148 -6.44 -7.06 9.47
C VAL A 148 -7.09 -7.74 10.68
N ILE A 149 -7.86 -8.80 10.45
CA ILE A 149 -8.58 -9.52 11.53
C ILE A 149 -7.57 -10.13 12.50
N LEU A 150 -6.53 -10.78 12.00
CA LEU A 150 -5.50 -11.38 12.85
C LEU A 150 -4.74 -10.32 13.65
N GLY A 151 -4.45 -9.17 13.05
CA GLY A 151 -3.82 -8.06 13.75
C GLY A 151 -4.70 -7.53 14.88
N THR A 152 -5.99 -7.37 14.64
CA THR A 152 -6.96 -6.93 15.66
C THR A 152 -7.07 -7.94 16.78
N CYS A 153 -7.17 -9.24 16.46
CA CYS A 153 -7.22 -10.30 17.47
C CYS A 153 -5.96 -10.33 18.33
N SER A 154 -4.80 -10.13 17.73
CA SER A 154 -3.53 -10.07 18.46
C SER A 154 -3.48 -8.91 19.44
N ILE A 155 -3.97 -7.73 19.05
CA ILE A 155 -4.04 -6.56 19.92
C ILE A 155 -4.97 -6.84 21.11
N VAL A 156 -6.16 -7.39 20.88
CA VAL A 156 -7.10 -7.71 21.91
C VAL A 156 -6.53 -8.74 22.88
N ARG A 157 -5.89 -9.78 22.36
CA ARG A 157 -5.25 -10.83 23.19
C ARG A 157 -4.17 -10.22 24.09
N ASN A 158 -3.32 -9.37 23.57
CA ASN A 158 -2.28 -8.72 24.35
C ASN A 158 -2.88 -7.84 25.44
N PHE A 159 -3.94 -7.11 25.13
CA PHE A 159 -4.65 -6.29 26.10
C PHE A 159 -5.22 -7.14 27.25
N LEU A 160 -5.86 -8.25 26.93
CA LEU A 160 -6.44 -9.15 27.93
C LEU A 160 -5.37 -9.83 28.79
N ASN A 161 -4.24 -10.18 28.23
CA ASN A 161 -3.14 -10.82 28.94
C ASN A 161 -2.38 -9.87 29.86
N TYR A 162 -2.55 -8.56 29.67
CA TYR A 162 -1.87 -7.53 30.48
C TYR A 162 -2.51 -7.33 31.84
N LYS A 163 -3.66 -7.96 32.08
CA LYS A 163 -4.32 -7.95 33.38
C LYS A 163 -3.89 -9.13 34.21
#